data_56f8917e7016110837a2b4b898fe3859
#
_entry.id   56f8917e7016110837a2b4b898fe3859
#
_cell.length_a   1.000
_cell.length_b   1.000
_cell.length_c   1.000
_cell.angle_alpha   90.00
_cell.angle_beta   90.00
_cell.angle_gamma   90.00
#
_symmetry.space_group_name_H-M   'P 1'
#
loop_
_entity.id
_entity.type
_entity.pdbx_description
1 polymer ?
#
loop_
_entity_poly.entity_id
_entity_poly.type
_entity_poly.pdbx_seq_one_letter_code
_entity_poly.pdbx_strand_id
1 'polypeptide(L)'
;DAVDAKLSDVFKFDAKTCPMALFHGGTDPYSPQGSTEIYRQLRRMKIPAEVHLFADRGHGFMGDPKKGENGTAYDHWLDRVCEFLRQMNFDGRLGKPVDLMTRYASDDARGKYRKEQIWPNGRMPDVQANQCQPYLEWHFPKERKTKAIQIIYSGGGYGHNNQDGFEVAPTRRYLNEKGMTVVTMKYRTPRPQGGLAKHTTAWQDLQRAIRI
;
A
#
# COMPACT_ATOMS: atom_id res chain seq x y z
N ASP A 1 -4.36 13.41 20.11
CA ASP A 1 -4.81 13.65 18.75
C ASP A 1 -3.61 13.80 17.84
N ALA A 2 -3.41 12.84 16.95
CA ALA A 2 -2.32 12.85 15.97
C ALA A 2 -2.51 13.92 14.85
N VAL A 3 -3.42 14.85 15.07
CA VAL A 3 -3.86 15.84 14.07
C VAL A 3 -2.86 17.00 13.90
N ASP A 4 -2.00 17.23 14.89
CA ASP A 4 -1.11 18.40 14.91
C ASP A 4 0.37 18.08 14.65
N ALA A 5 0.74 16.83 14.40
CA ALA A 5 2.09 16.52 13.94
C ALA A 5 2.28 17.16 12.56
N LYS A 6 3.20 18.12 12.45
CA LYS A 6 3.56 18.67 11.14
C LYS A 6 4.00 17.54 10.24
N LEU A 7 3.37 17.38 9.09
CA LEU A 7 3.71 16.33 8.12
C LEU A 7 5.20 16.32 7.75
N SER A 8 5.85 17.50 7.79
CA SER A 8 7.31 17.65 7.62
C SER A 8 8.15 16.86 8.61
N ASP A 9 7.60 16.53 9.79
CA ASP A 9 8.31 15.77 10.82
C ASP A 9 8.20 14.26 10.56
N VAL A 10 7.24 13.85 9.77
CA VAL A 10 6.90 12.46 9.49
C VAL A 10 7.26 12.06 8.06
N PHE A 11 7.01 12.92 7.09
CA PHE A 11 7.25 12.66 5.67
C PHE A 11 8.27 13.62 5.09
N LYS A 12 9.29 13.06 4.45
CA LYS A 12 10.24 13.82 3.64
C LYS A 12 10.01 13.48 2.18
N PHE A 13 9.53 14.44 1.42
CA PHE A 13 9.39 14.34 -0.02
C PHE A 13 10.61 14.96 -0.71
N ASP A 14 11.04 14.37 -1.80
CA ASP A 14 12.14 14.84 -2.65
C ASP A 14 11.81 14.64 -4.14
N ALA A 15 12.74 14.99 -5.02
CA ALA A 15 12.56 14.87 -6.46
C ALA A 15 12.41 13.40 -6.94
N LYS A 16 12.71 12.43 -6.10
CA LYS A 16 12.56 10.99 -6.38
C LYS A 16 11.25 10.42 -5.84
N THR A 17 10.47 11.23 -5.15
CA THR A 17 9.16 10.82 -4.63
C THR A 17 8.24 10.47 -5.80
N CYS A 18 7.65 9.27 -5.75
CA CYS A 18 6.74 8.81 -6.80
C CYS A 18 5.42 9.58 -6.81
N PRO A 19 4.71 9.63 -7.95
CA PRO A 19 3.32 10.07 -8.02
C PRO A 19 2.43 9.32 -7.02
N MET A 20 1.44 10.00 -6.44
CA MET A 20 0.57 9.43 -5.41
C MET A 20 -0.91 9.68 -5.69
N ALA A 21 -1.74 8.65 -5.51
CA ALA A 21 -3.19 8.79 -5.37
C ALA A 21 -3.59 8.48 -3.92
N LEU A 22 -4.32 9.39 -3.30
CA LEU A 22 -4.73 9.33 -1.89
C LEU A 22 -6.25 9.19 -1.82
N PHE A 23 -6.73 8.26 -1.00
CA PHE A 23 -8.16 7.97 -0.83
C PHE A 23 -8.53 8.07 0.64
N HIS A 24 -9.61 8.79 0.95
CA HIS A 24 -10.03 9.02 2.33
C HIS A 24 -11.55 9.10 2.45
N GLY A 25 -12.11 8.53 3.51
CA GLY A 25 -13.53 8.63 3.82
C GLY A 25 -13.87 9.97 4.50
N GLY A 26 -14.87 10.67 4.00
CA GLY A 26 -15.25 11.99 4.50
C GLY A 26 -15.86 11.99 5.91
N THR A 27 -16.43 10.85 6.33
CA THR A 27 -16.95 10.63 7.69
C THR A 27 -16.02 9.78 8.56
N ASP A 28 -14.77 9.58 8.13
CA ASP A 28 -13.75 8.90 8.90
C ASP A 28 -13.46 9.67 10.20
N PRO A 29 -13.39 9.03 11.38
CA PRO A 29 -13.02 9.70 12.62
C PRO A 29 -11.58 10.26 12.59
N TYR A 30 -10.76 9.81 11.66
CA TYR A 30 -9.46 10.42 11.38
C TYR A 30 -9.60 11.48 10.30
N SER A 31 -9.13 12.70 10.60
CA SER A 31 -9.26 13.83 9.68
C SER A 31 -8.60 13.57 8.32
N PRO A 32 -9.24 13.94 7.19
CA PRO A 32 -8.63 13.90 5.87
C PRO A 32 -7.52 14.94 5.67
N GLN A 33 -7.29 15.80 6.66
CA GLN A 33 -6.29 16.87 6.60
C GLN A 33 -4.89 16.36 6.27
N GLY A 34 -4.49 15.20 6.80
CA GLY A 34 -3.23 14.56 6.47
C GLY A 34 -3.09 14.26 4.97
N SER A 35 -4.10 13.66 4.37
CA SER A 35 -4.11 13.34 2.93
C SER A 35 -4.08 14.62 2.07
N THR A 36 -4.84 15.63 2.43
CA THR A 36 -4.87 16.90 1.69
C THR A 36 -3.55 17.67 1.83
N GLU A 37 -2.88 17.63 2.97
CA GLU A 37 -1.58 18.27 3.15
C GLU A 37 -0.46 17.55 2.38
N ILE A 38 -0.46 16.21 2.35
CA ILE A 38 0.44 15.43 1.48
C ILE A 38 0.24 15.87 0.02
N TYR A 39 -1.00 15.93 -0.46
CA TYR A 39 -1.32 16.40 -1.80
C TYR A 39 -0.75 17.80 -2.07
N ARG A 40 -0.94 18.75 -1.14
CA ARG A 40 -0.43 20.13 -1.28
C ARG A 40 1.08 20.17 -1.37
N GLN A 41 1.81 19.40 -0.58
CA GLN A 41 3.27 19.33 -0.61
C GLN A 41 3.76 18.73 -1.93
N LEU A 42 3.18 17.61 -2.40
CA LEU A 42 3.53 17.00 -3.68
C LEU A 42 3.30 17.98 -4.84
N ARG A 43 2.17 18.70 -4.83
CA ARG A 43 1.87 19.74 -5.85
C ARG A 43 2.89 20.87 -5.87
N ARG A 44 3.34 21.37 -4.70
CA ARG A 44 4.40 22.39 -4.61
C ARG A 44 5.70 21.89 -5.24
N MET A 45 6.00 20.61 -5.10
CA MET A 45 7.19 19.97 -5.66
C MET A 45 7.01 19.53 -7.12
N LYS A 46 5.86 19.84 -7.75
CA LYS A 46 5.50 19.40 -9.11
C LYS A 46 5.47 17.88 -9.30
N ILE A 47 5.21 17.14 -8.23
CA ILE A 47 5.01 15.70 -8.25
C ILE A 47 3.52 15.46 -8.54
N PRO A 48 3.17 14.64 -9.55
CA PRO A 48 1.77 14.32 -9.84
C PRO A 48 1.09 13.67 -8.65
N ALA A 49 -0.07 14.17 -8.27
CA ALA A 49 -0.83 13.63 -7.16
C ALA A 49 -2.33 13.85 -7.34
N GLU A 50 -3.11 12.92 -6.82
CA GLU A 50 -4.57 13.01 -6.70
C GLU A 50 -4.99 12.79 -5.25
N VAL A 51 -6.12 13.38 -4.85
CA VAL A 51 -6.79 13.11 -3.58
C VAL A 51 -8.29 12.93 -3.82
N HIS A 52 -8.85 11.85 -3.31
CA HIS A 52 -10.25 11.51 -3.42
C HIS A 52 -10.86 11.43 -2.02
N LEU A 53 -11.80 12.33 -1.74
CA LEU A 53 -12.55 12.37 -0.50
C LEU A 53 -13.97 11.89 -0.76
N PHE A 54 -14.39 10.79 -0.14
CA PHE A 54 -15.70 10.19 -0.30
C PHE A 54 -16.62 10.63 0.83
N ALA A 55 -17.51 11.58 0.56
CA ALA A 55 -18.28 12.31 1.55
C ALA A 55 -19.09 11.44 2.52
N ASP A 56 -19.57 10.29 2.07
CA ASP A 56 -20.46 9.39 2.81
C ASP A 56 -19.77 8.14 3.35
N ARG A 57 -18.41 8.08 3.29
CA ARG A 57 -17.63 6.90 3.70
C ARG A 57 -16.87 7.12 4.99
N GLY A 58 -16.92 6.11 5.84
CA GLY A 58 -16.20 6.05 7.11
C GLY A 58 -14.83 5.39 7.00
N HIS A 59 -14.26 5.08 8.15
CA HIS A 59 -12.97 4.38 8.27
C HIS A 59 -13.04 2.96 7.68
N GLY A 60 -12.01 2.56 6.94
CA GLY A 60 -11.93 1.21 6.37
C GLY A 60 -12.90 0.93 5.23
N PHE A 61 -13.48 1.95 4.59
CA PHE A 61 -14.48 1.79 3.53
C PHE A 61 -13.99 0.97 2.33
N MET A 62 -12.69 0.83 2.15
CA MET A 62 -12.08 0.10 1.03
C MET A 62 -12.15 -1.43 1.18
N GLY A 63 -12.72 -1.93 2.26
CA GLY A 63 -12.63 -3.34 2.64
C GLY A 63 -13.64 -4.31 2.01
N ASP A 64 -14.79 -3.87 1.55
CA ASP A 64 -15.83 -4.78 1.05
C ASP A 64 -16.47 -4.30 -0.27
N PRO A 65 -16.03 -4.82 -1.42
CA PRO A 65 -16.59 -4.44 -2.72
C PRO A 65 -18.06 -4.87 -2.91
N LYS A 66 -18.60 -5.77 -2.08
CA LYS A 66 -19.98 -6.24 -2.21
C LYS A 66 -21.03 -5.28 -1.61
N LYS A 67 -20.61 -4.31 -0.83
CA LYS A 67 -21.52 -3.30 -0.29
C LYS A 67 -21.84 -2.17 -1.27
N GLY A 68 -21.33 -2.22 -2.46
CA GLY A 68 -21.48 -1.22 -3.49
C GLY A 68 -22.55 -1.50 -4.53
N GLU A 69 -23.57 -2.27 -4.23
CA GLU A 69 -24.60 -2.71 -5.20
C GLU A 69 -25.40 -1.56 -5.88
N ASN A 70 -25.17 -0.32 -5.50
CA ASN A 70 -25.90 0.84 -6.02
C ASN A 70 -24.99 1.93 -6.65
N GLY A 71 -23.82 1.57 -7.21
CA GLY A 71 -22.94 2.54 -7.86
C GLY A 71 -22.38 3.58 -6.89
N THR A 72 -22.10 3.17 -5.66
CA THR A 72 -21.50 4.04 -4.64
C THR A 72 -20.01 4.24 -4.88
N ALA A 73 -19.43 5.30 -4.34
CA ALA A 73 -17.99 5.60 -4.42
C ALA A 73 -17.07 4.42 -4.10
N TYR A 74 -17.59 3.45 -3.39
CA TYR A 74 -16.96 2.21 -2.99
C TYR A 74 -16.49 1.34 -4.16
N ASP A 75 -17.32 1.22 -5.21
CA ASP A 75 -17.01 0.37 -6.38
C ASP A 75 -16.01 1.03 -7.32
N HIS A 76 -15.80 2.34 -7.19
CA HIS A 76 -15.03 3.13 -8.12
C HIS A 76 -13.62 3.49 -7.67
N TRP A 77 -13.26 3.31 -6.38
CA TRP A 77 -11.93 3.70 -5.93
C TRP A 77 -10.81 2.85 -6.57
N LEU A 78 -11.06 1.57 -6.79
CA LEU A 78 -10.09 0.69 -7.48
C LEU A 78 -9.97 1.03 -8.96
N ASP A 79 -11.05 1.43 -9.62
CA ASP A 79 -10.99 1.91 -10.99
C ASP A 79 -10.18 3.21 -11.07
N ARG A 80 -10.32 4.10 -10.08
CA ARG A 80 -9.48 5.31 -9.97
C ARG A 80 -8.00 4.98 -9.77
N VAL A 81 -7.66 3.99 -8.97
CA VAL A 81 -6.27 3.51 -8.85
C VAL A 81 -5.75 3.06 -10.21
N CYS A 82 -6.50 2.23 -10.94
CA CYS A 82 -6.11 1.76 -12.27
C CYS A 82 -5.96 2.90 -13.28
N GLU A 83 -6.86 3.87 -13.25
CA GLU A 83 -6.81 5.05 -14.11
C GLU A 83 -5.60 5.93 -13.80
N PHE A 84 -5.33 6.22 -12.53
CA PHE A 84 -4.14 6.96 -12.12
C PHE A 84 -2.84 6.30 -12.58
N LEU A 85 -2.72 4.98 -12.43
CA LEU A 85 -1.54 4.24 -12.89
C LEU A 85 -1.35 4.34 -14.41
N ARG A 86 -2.43 4.30 -15.20
CA ARG A 86 -2.37 4.51 -16.65
C ARG A 86 -1.97 5.94 -16.99
N GLN A 87 -2.57 6.95 -16.35
CA GLN A 87 -2.24 8.37 -16.58
C GLN A 87 -0.77 8.68 -16.26
N MET A 88 -0.25 8.07 -15.22
CA MET A 88 1.16 8.23 -14.82
C MET A 88 2.13 7.43 -15.68
N ASN A 89 1.62 6.63 -16.62
CA ASN A 89 2.44 5.80 -17.51
C ASN A 89 3.52 5.02 -16.73
N PHE A 90 3.11 4.38 -15.64
CA PHE A 90 4.03 3.61 -14.80
C PHE A 90 4.77 2.54 -15.58
N ASP A 91 4.15 2.00 -16.63
CA ASP A 91 4.75 1.00 -17.50
C ASP A 91 5.94 1.53 -18.33
N GLY A 92 6.00 2.85 -18.58
CA GLY A 92 7.05 3.48 -19.38
C GLY A 92 8.17 4.17 -18.59
N ARG A 93 7.94 4.52 -17.31
CA ARG A 93 8.86 5.35 -16.52
C ARG A 93 9.89 4.58 -15.69
N LEU A 94 9.66 3.32 -15.41
CA LEU A 94 10.46 2.52 -14.46
C LEU A 94 11.68 1.84 -15.07
N GLY A 95 12.17 2.30 -16.23
CA GLY A 95 13.31 1.68 -16.90
C GLY A 95 13.00 0.27 -17.41
N LYS A 96 14.03 -0.54 -17.68
CA LYS A 96 13.80 -1.96 -18.03
C LYS A 96 13.18 -2.65 -16.82
N PRO A 97 11.91 -3.10 -16.91
CA PRO A 97 11.27 -3.74 -15.77
C PRO A 97 12.04 -5.01 -15.45
N VAL A 98 12.32 -5.18 -14.16
CA VAL A 98 12.70 -6.51 -13.67
C VAL A 98 11.52 -7.41 -14.00
N ASP A 99 11.73 -8.43 -14.79
CA ASP A 99 10.68 -9.41 -15.06
C ASP A 99 10.48 -10.27 -13.82
N LEU A 100 9.67 -9.72 -12.89
CA LEU A 100 9.33 -10.40 -11.65
C LEU A 100 8.57 -11.69 -11.91
N MET A 101 7.87 -11.81 -13.06
CA MET A 101 7.20 -13.05 -13.43
C MET A 101 8.22 -14.13 -13.74
N THR A 102 9.26 -13.84 -14.52
CA THR A 102 10.35 -14.80 -14.75
C THR A 102 11.12 -15.09 -13.47
N ARG A 103 11.43 -14.07 -12.67
CA ARG A 103 12.14 -14.24 -11.40
C ARG A 103 11.38 -15.13 -10.41
N TYR A 104 10.04 -15.06 -10.40
CA TYR A 104 9.19 -15.75 -9.43
C TYR A 104 8.26 -16.82 -10.03
N ALA A 105 8.28 -17.01 -11.34
CA ALA A 105 7.38 -17.94 -12.03
C ALA A 105 7.60 -19.41 -11.71
N SER A 106 8.75 -19.78 -11.16
CA SER A 106 9.13 -21.19 -10.98
C SER A 106 8.30 -21.96 -9.94
N ASP A 107 7.49 -21.29 -9.11
CA ASP A 107 6.93 -21.93 -7.93
C ASP A 107 5.40 -21.97 -7.87
N ASP A 108 4.65 -21.43 -8.83
CA ASP A 108 3.21 -21.41 -8.63
C ASP A 108 2.31 -21.50 -9.85
N ALA A 109 2.20 -22.70 -10.40
CA ALA A 109 1.16 -23.05 -11.37
C ALA A 109 -0.28 -22.96 -10.80
N ARG A 110 -0.47 -22.62 -9.53
CA ARG A 110 -1.76 -22.67 -8.82
C ARG A 110 -2.31 -21.30 -8.38
N GLY A 111 -1.67 -20.20 -8.76
CA GLY A 111 -2.09 -18.85 -8.33
C GLY A 111 -1.87 -18.61 -6.85
N LYS A 112 -0.93 -19.31 -6.22
CA LYS A 112 -0.51 -19.08 -4.85
C LYS A 112 0.44 -17.88 -4.81
N TYR A 113 0.61 -17.33 -3.65
CA TYR A 113 1.59 -16.28 -3.42
C TYR A 113 2.97 -16.87 -3.16
N ARG A 114 4.01 -16.09 -3.46
CA ARG A 114 5.38 -16.38 -3.07
C ARG A 114 5.80 -15.47 -1.92
N LYS A 115 6.42 -16.05 -0.88
CA LYS A 115 6.96 -15.29 0.24
C LYS A 115 8.38 -14.80 -0.04
N GLU A 116 8.65 -13.55 0.30
CA GLU A 116 9.97 -12.93 0.26
C GLU A 116 10.26 -12.19 1.57
N GLN A 117 11.42 -12.44 2.18
CA GLN A 117 11.83 -11.75 3.40
C GLN A 117 12.21 -10.30 3.09
N ILE A 118 11.65 -9.35 3.84
CA ILE A 118 11.97 -7.93 3.69
C ILE A 118 13.41 -7.65 4.12
N TRP A 119 13.88 -8.34 5.15
CA TRP A 119 15.21 -8.20 5.72
C TRP A 119 15.99 -9.50 5.61
N PRO A 120 16.54 -9.82 4.44
CA PRO A 120 17.43 -10.97 4.31
C PRO A 120 18.66 -10.76 5.18
N ASN A 121 19.18 -11.82 5.76
CA ASN A 121 20.39 -11.84 6.60
C ASN A 121 20.28 -11.12 7.96
N GLY A 122 19.07 -10.93 8.50
CA GLY A 122 18.85 -10.46 9.87
C GLY A 122 19.28 -9.01 10.17
N ARG A 123 19.62 -8.21 9.17
CA ARG A 123 20.00 -6.80 9.33
C ARG A 123 18.78 -5.88 9.45
N MET A 124 17.88 -6.23 10.33
CA MET A 124 16.64 -5.49 10.60
C MET A 124 16.92 -4.41 11.65
N PRO A 125 16.61 -3.12 11.41
CA PRO A 125 16.79 -2.07 12.40
C PRO A 125 15.74 -2.21 13.53
N ASP A 126 16.06 -1.71 14.71
CA ASP A 126 15.16 -1.65 15.88
C ASP A 126 14.46 -2.99 16.18
N VAL A 127 15.21 -4.10 16.18
CA VAL A 127 14.71 -5.45 16.44
C VAL A 127 14.03 -5.53 17.81
N GLN A 128 12.83 -6.06 17.84
CA GLN A 128 12.05 -6.32 19.06
C GLN A 128 11.73 -7.81 19.17
N ALA A 129 12.03 -8.42 20.31
CA ALA A 129 11.87 -9.86 20.52
C ALA A 129 10.42 -10.36 20.38
N ASN A 130 9.45 -9.48 20.62
CA ASN A 130 8.02 -9.80 20.56
C ASN A 130 7.39 -9.55 19.19
N GLN A 131 8.14 -9.05 18.20
CA GLN A 131 7.62 -8.75 16.88
C GLN A 131 7.79 -9.92 15.91
N CYS A 132 6.81 -10.09 15.02
CA CYS A 132 6.91 -11.07 13.95
C CYS A 132 7.98 -10.70 12.92
N GLN A 133 8.50 -11.69 12.20
CA GLN A 133 9.37 -11.46 11.04
C GLN A 133 8.55 -10.88 9.89
N PRO A 134 8.93 -9.73 9.32
CA PRO A 134 8.21 -9.13 8.22
C PRO A 134 8.55 -9.80 6.89
N TYR A 135 7.55 -9.93 6.03
CA TYR A 135 7.71 -10.52 4.71
C TYR A 135 6.71 -9.96 3.70
N LEU A 136 6.98 -10.17 2.42
CA LEU A 136 6.10 -9.90 1.30
C LEU A 136 5.47 -11.20 0.80
N GLU A 137 4.23 -11.12 0.34
CA GLU A 137 3.57 -12.17 -0.42
C GLU A 137 3.23 -11.62 -1.80
N TRP A 138 3.83 -12.22 -2.83
CA TRP A 138 3.64 -11.86 -4.23
C TRP A 138 2.50 -12.66 -4.81
N HIS A 139 1.46 -12.00 -5.28
CA HIS A 139 0.30 -12.58 -5.90
C HIS A 139 0.29 -12.19 -7.38
N PHE A 140 0.49 -13.14 -8.25
CA PHE A 140 0.57 -12.92 -9.68
C PHE A 140 -0.80 -13.12 -10.34
N PRO A 141 -1.17 -12.28 -11.32
CA PRO A 141 -2.37 -12.49 -12.11
C PRO A 141 -2.19 -13.70 -13.04
N LYS A 142 -3.30 -14.32 -13.43
CA LYS A 142 -3.27 -15.40 -14.45
C LYS A 142 -2.69 -14.91 -15.78
N GLU A 143 -3.04 -13.69 -16.15
CA GLU A 143 -2.53 -13.00 -17.32
C GLU A 143 -2.10 -11.59 -16.89
N ARG A 144 -0.82 -11.26 -17.09
CA ARG A 144 -0.29 -9.96 -16.75
C ARG A 144 -0.60 -8.95 -17.84
N LYS A 145 -1.37 -7.90 -17.50
CA LYS A 145 -1.77 -6.82 -18.41
C LYS A 145 -1.03 -5.51 -18.15
N THR A 146 -0.31 -5.41 -17.04
CA THR A 146 0.45 -4.22 -16.68
C THR A 146 1.75 -4.61 -15.96
N LYS A 147 2.76 -3.76 -16.05
CA LYS A 147 4.00 -3.89 -15.31
C LYS A 147 3.91 -3.29 -13.90
N ALA A 148 2.84 -2.55 -13.62
CA ALA A 148 2.58 -1.97 -12.33
C ALA A 148 2.45 -3.05 -11.25
N ILE A 149 2.90 -2.71 -10.04
CA ILE A 149 2.81 -3.54 -8.85
C ILE A 149 2.09 -2.73 -7.78
N GLN A 150 1.06 -3.31 -7.18
CA GLN A 150 0.38 -2.71 -6.05
C GLN A 150 0.86 -3.35 -4.75
N ILE A 151 1.42 -2.55 -3.86
CA ILE A 151 1.70 -2.99 -2.48
C ILE A 151 0.49 -2.67 -1.62
N ILE A 152 -0.05 -3.68 -0.92
CA ILE A 152 -1.11 -3.53 0.06
C ILE A 152 -0.50 -3.59 1.46
N TYR A 153 -0.67 -2.51 2.20
CA TYR A 153 -0.26 -2.35 3.57
C TYR A 153 -1.52 -2.34 4.45
N SER A 154 -1.85 -3.49 5.02
CA SER A 154 -3.12 -3.68 5.75
C SER A 154 -3.20 -2.87 7.03
N GLY A 155 -4.42 -2.51 7.44
CA GLY A 155 -4.71 -1.86 8.69
C GLY A 155 -4.45 -2.73 9.92
N GLY A 156 -4.80 -2.22 11.10
CA GLY A 156 -4.66 -2.93 12.40
C GLY A 156 -3.92 -2.11 13.47
N GLY A 157 -3.77 -0.79 13.24
CA GLY A 157 -3.21 0.15 14.20
C GLY A 157 -1.80 -0.20 14.68
N TYR A 158 -1.04 -0.92 13.86
CA TYR A 158 0.28 -1.48 14.17
C TYR A 158 0.29 -2.54 15.29
N GLY A 159 -0.87 -2.91 15.82
CA GLY A 159 -1.00 -3.99 16.80
C GLY A 159 -1.02 -5.37 16.16
N HIS A 160 -1.63 -5.45 15.01
CA HIS A 160 -1.72 -6.65 14.18
C HIS A 160 -1.85 -6.26 12.71
N ASN A 161 -1.73 -7.24 11.83
CA ASN A 161 -2.13 -7.11 10.43
C ASN A 161 -2.58 -8.47 9.88
N ASN A 162 -3.42 -8.46 8.85
CA ASN A 162 -3.97 -9.67 8.26
C ASN A 162 -3.95 -9.55 6.74
N GLN A 163 -3.15 -10.40 6.07
CA GLN A 163 -3.05 -10.41 4.60
C GLN A 163 -4.27 -11.01 3.90
N ASP A 164 -5.11 -11.73 4.62
CA ASP A 164 -6.36 -12.30 4.11
C ASP A 164 -7.60 -11.63 4.70
N GLY A 165 -7.41 -10.49 5.38
CA GLY A 165 -8.49 -9.68 5.92
C GLY A 165 -9.42 -9.11 4.85
N PHE A 166 -10.57 -8.63 5.31
CA PHE A 166 -11.62 -8.06 4.45
C PHE A 166 -11.16 -6.84 3.63
N GLU A 167 -10.11 -6.14 4.07
CA GLU A 167 -9.50 -5.02 3.34
C GLU A 167 -8.55 -5.49 2.23
N VAL A 168 -7.88 -6.62 2.44
CA VAL A 168 -6.76 -7.07 1.61
C VAL A 168 -7.21 -8.06 0.54
N ALA A 169 -7.93 -9.13 0.93
CA ALA A 169 -8.23 -10.22 0.04
C ALA A 169 -9.13 -9.83 -1.16
N PRO A 170 -10.20 -9.03 -0.99
CA PRO A 170 -10.99 -8.56 -2.12
C PRO A 170 -10.21 -7.65 -3.06
N THR A 171 -9.45 -6.70 -2.52
CA THR A 171 -8.61 -5.78 -3.30
C THR A 171 -7.57 -6.54 -4.11
N ARG A 172 -6.88 -7.50 -3.48
CA ARG A 172 -5.91 -8.37 -4.13
C ARG A 172 -6.53 -9.13 -5.31
N ARG A 173 -7.68 -9.79 -5.10
CA ARG A 173 -8.38 -10.53 -6.16
C ARG A 173 -8.77 -9.63 -7.31
N TYR A 174 -9.39 -8.50 -7.03
CA TYR A 174 -9.82 -7.54 -8.05
C TYR A 174 -8.64 -7.07 -8.91
N LEU A 175 -7.55 -6.66 -8.31
CA LEU A 175 -6.39 -6.17 -9.04
C LEU A 175 -5.70 -7.29 -9.83
N ASN A 176 -5.64 -8.52 -9.30
CA ASN A 176 -5.14 -9.67 -10.06
C ASN A 176 -6.03 -9.99 -11.27
N GLU A 177 -7.36 -9.90 -11.15
CA GLU A 177 -8.28 -10.07 -12.29
C GLU A 177 -8.08 -8.99 -13.36
N LYS A 178 -7.68 -7.78 -12.98
CA LYS A 178 -7.30 -6.71 -13.92
C LYS A 178 -5.89 -6.91 -14.52
N GLY A 179 -5.19 -7.98 -14.18
CA GLY A 179 -3.87 -8.31 -14.72
C GLY A 179 -2.70 -7.60 -14.03
N MET A 180 -2.90 -7.13 -12.81
CA MET A 180 -1.87 -6.46 -12.00
C MET A 180 -1.25 -7.42 -10.99
N THR A 181 0.07 -7.37 -10.83
CA THR A 181 0.75 -8.03 -9.71
C THR A 181 0.47 -7.28 -8.41
N VAL A 182 0.08 -8.03 -7.38
CA VAL A 182 -0.21 -7.47 -6.05
C VAL A 182 0.77 -8.04 -5.04
N VAL A 183 1.29 -7.20 -4.18
CA VAL A 183 2.14 -7.58 -3.06
C VAL A 183 1.42 -7.25 -1.77
N THR A 184 1.12 -8.24 -0.95
CA THR A 184 0.64 -8.01 0.40
C THR A 184 1.80 -8.03 1.37
N MET A 185 1.79 -7.14 2.35
CA MET A 185 2.92 -6.96 3.23
C MET A 185 2.58 -7.33 4.68
N LYS A 186 3.29 -8.31 5.23
CA LYS A 186 3.35 -8.56 6.67
C LYS A 186 4.44 -7.67 7.26
N TYR A 187 4.07 -6.57 7.88
CA TYR A 187 5.01 -5.72 8.62
C TYR A 187 5.12 -6.16 10.08
N ARG A 188 6.14 -5.69 10.77
CA ARG A 188 6.37 -6.03 12.17
C ARG A 188 5.21 -5.60 13.07
N THR A 189 4.65 -6.57 13.75
CA THR A 189 3.61 -6.43 14.78
C THR A 189 3.95 -7.33 15.96
N PRO A 190 3.52 -7.01 17.18
CA PRO A 190 2.79 -5.82 17.63
C PRO A 190 3.61 -4.53 17.59
N ARG A 191 3.03 -3.45 18.10
CA ARG A 191 3.71 -2.14 18.24
C ARG A 191 5.06 -2.29 18.94
N PRO A 192 6.09 -1.52 18.54
CA PRO A 192 7.36 -1.54 19.23
C PRO A 192 7.22 -1.02 20.67
N GLN A 193 8.11 -1.47 21.54
CA GLN A 193 8.26 -1.03 22.93
C GLN A 193 9.48 -0.12 23.07
N GLY A 194 9.77 0.33 24.30
CA GLY A 194 11.02 1.04 24.59
C GLY A 194 11.07 2.48 24.09
N GLY A 195 9.94 3.18 24.01
CA GLY A 195 9.90 4.60 23.64
C GLY A 195 9.89 4.89 22.14
N LEU A 196 9.95 3.88 21.28
CA LEU A 196 9.75 4.05 19.84
C LEU A 196 8.30 4.42 19.52
N ALA A 197 8.10 5.28 18.54
CA ALA A 197 6.78 5.59 18.05
C ALA A 197 6.10 4.32 17.49
N LYS A 198 4.79 4.19 17.69
CA LYS A 198 4.01 2.98 17.36
C LYS A 198 4.15 2.47 15.91
N HIS A 199 4.52 3.35 15.00
CA HIS A 199 4.64 3.06 13.57
C HIS A 199 6.09 2.81 13.10
N THR A 200 7.10 3.08 13.93
CA THR A 200 8.51 3.14 13.51
C THR A 200 8.95 1.88 12.78
N THR A 201 8.81 0.72 13.41
CA THR A 201 9.28 -0.55 12.83
C THR A 201 8.50 -0.95 11.57
N ALA A 202 7.19 -0.72 11.57
CA ALA A 202 6.34 -1.01 10.41
C ALA A 202 6.68 -0.12 9.20
N TRP A 203 7.02 1.14 9.43
CA TRP A 203 7.42 2.05 8.36
C TRP A 203 8.81 1.73 7.80
N GLN A 204 9.73 1.32 8.63
CA GLN A 204 11.03 0.82 8.18
C GLN A 204 10.85 -0.38 7.22
N ASP A 205 9.95 -1.29 7.57
CA ASP A 205 9.62 -2.43 6.74
C ASP A 205 9.02 -2.00 5.39
N LEU A 206 8.07 -1.03 5.40
CA LEU A 206 7.47 -0.50 4.18
C LEU A 206 8.52 0.20 3.29
N GLN A 207 9.36 1.04 3.87
CA GLN A 207 10.43 1.71 3.12
C GLN A 207 11.41 0.71 2.50
N ARG A 208 11.67 -0.39 3.18
CA ARG A 208 12.52 -1.47 2.64
C ARG A 208 11.81 -2.22 1.54
N ALA A 209 10.52 -2.56 1.72
CA ALA A 209 9.71 -3.25 0.72
C ALA A 209 9.66 -2.50 -0.63
N ILE A 210 9.57 -1.17 -0.60
CA ILE A 210 9.57 -0.33 -1.81
C ILE A 210 10.91 -0.37 -2.55
N ARG A 211 12.00 -0.75 -1.88
CA ARG A 211 13.37 -0.79 -2.45
C ARG A 211 13.77 -2.18 -2.95
N ILE A 212 12.97 -3.20 -2.69
CA ILE A 212 13.18 -4.57 -3.19
C ILE A 212 12.70 -4.68 -4.63
#